data_b55aab7bdc98bde32cd1948352953790
#
_entry.id   b55aab7bdc98bde32cd1948352953790
#
_cell.length_a   1.000
_cell.length_b   1.000
_cell.length_c   1.000
_cell.angle_alpha   90.00
_cell.angle_beta   90.00
_cell.angle_gamma   90.00
#
_symmetry.space_group_name_H-M   'P 1'
#
loop_
_entity.id
_entity.type
_entity.pdbx_description
1 polymer ?
#
loop_
_entity_poly.entity_id
_entity_poly.type
_entity_poly.pdbx_seq_one_letter_code
_entity_poly.pdbx_strand_id
1 'polypeptide(L)'
;MADFKVITPKRDIARELARKYSTMTHDELDVVEDILEPIKYGKGEMILSDGEQCMGISYIEKGLVRQFYFKNGKEVTEHLGVDHTIFMCIESLFKEEPTRLQVEALEPTLVYMLPKKKLEAAAMRNVNIQMLYRKILEESLIQSQIHADLMRFESAPNKYKRLCEMNPQVVLRAPLTYIASYLQMTPETLSRIRSNTLL
;
A
#
# COMPACT_ATOMS: atom_id res chain seq x y z
N MET A 1 -15.97 -10.10 13.05
CA MET A 1 -14.76 -9.41 13.54
C MET A 1 -13.57 -10.33 13.27
N ALA A 2 -12.61 -9.89 12.49
CA ALA A 2 -11.40 -10.66 12.26
C ALA A 2 -10.60 -10.74 13.55
N ASP A 3 -10.40 -11.96 14.03
CA ASP A 3 -9.73 -12.21 15.30
C ASP A 3 -8.21 -12.18 15.10
N PHE A 4 -7.63 -10.97 15.03
CA PHE A 4 -6.20 -10.81 15.22
C PHE A 4 -5.92 -11.08 16.70
N LYS A 5 -5.61 -12.33 17.02
CA LYS A 5 -5.35 -12.80 18.39
C LYS A 5 -4.18 -12.05 19.06
N VAL A 6 -3.27 -11.50 18.27
CA VAL A 6 -2.12 -10.72 18.74
C VAL A 6 -1.93 -9.53 17.80
N ILE A 7 -1.80 -8.33 18.36
CA ILE A 7 -1.35 -7.14 17.64
C ILE A 7 0.17 -7.08 17.80
N THR A 8 0.90 -6.98 16.70
CA THR A 8 2.36 -6.78 16.72
C THR A 8 2.68 -5.51 17.52
N PRO A 9 3.59 -5.54 18.48
CA PRO A 9 3.95 -4.33 19.22
C PRO A 9 4.41 -3.21 18.29
N LYS A 10 3.94 -1.98 18.54
CA LYS A 10 4.35 -0.79 17.76
C LYS A 10 5.87 -0.66 17.65
N ARG A 11 6.59 -1.03 18.71
CA ARG A 11 8.06 -1.04 18.76
C ARG A 11 8.68 -1.92 17.69
N ASP A 12 8.08 -3.06 17.40
CA ASP A 12 8.60 -3.98 16.38
C ASP A 12 8.36 -3.43 14.98
N ILE A 13 7.20 -2.77 14.75
CA ILE A 13 6.93 -2.05 13.50
C ILE A 13 7.88 -0.86 13.32
N ALA A 14 8.14 -0.09 14.38
CA ALA A 14 9.10 1.01 14.33
C ALA A 14 10.51 0.51 13.96
N ARG A 15 10.95 -0.62 14.52
CA ARG A 15 12.23 -1.26 14.17
C ARG A 15 12.25 -1.77 12.73
N GLU A 16 11.15 -2.32 12.24
CA GLU A 16 11.04 -2.79 10.85
C GLU A 16 11.14 -1.64 9.86
N LEU A 17 10.40 -0.56 10.09
CA LEU A 17 10.48 0.66 9.30
C LEU A 17 11.88 1.28 9.34
N ALA A 18 12.49 1.37 10.52
CA ALA A 18 13.86 1.85 10.67
C ALA A 18 14.83 1.00 9.86
N ARG A 19 14.81 -0.33 10.03
CA ARG A 19 15.72 -1.25 9.31
C ARG A 19 15.60 -1.12 7.78
N LYS A 20 14.39 -0.86 7.28
CA LYS A 20 14.14 -0.72 5.83
C LYS A 20 14.56 0.65 5.30
N TYR A 21 14.35 1.72 6.08
CA TYR A 21 14.41 3.08 5.55
C TYR A 21 15.46 3.98 6.18
N SER A 22 15.91 3.72 7.41
CA SER A 22 16.86 4.59 8.12
C SER A 22 17.53 3.87 9.28
N THR A 23 18.66 4.40 9.75
CA THR A 23 19.28 3.96 11.01
C THR A 23 18.79 4.88 12.12
N MET A 24 18.20 4.31 13.19
CA MET A 24 17.61 5.06 14.29
C MET A 24 18.21 4.68 15.64
N THR A 25 18.37 5.67 16.51
CA THR A 25 18.67 5.50 17.93
C THR A 25 17.46 4.96 18.68
N HIS A 26 17.65 4.61 19.96
CA HIS A 26 16.56 4.13 20.81
C HIS A 26 15.47 5.18 21.00
N ASP A 27 15.87 6.42 21.27
CA ASP A 27 14.96 7.56 21.47
C ASP A 27 14.17 7.90 20.19
N GLU A 28 14.81 7.80 19.03
CA GLU A 28 14.12 8.02 17.74
C GLU A 28 13.11 6.91 17.42
N LEU A 29 13.40 5.65 17.81
CA LEU A 29 12.45 4.56 17.72
C LEU A 29 11.26 4.77 18.66
N ASP A 30 11.45 5.35 19.88
CA ASP A 30 10.38 5.71 20.80
C ASP A 30 9.44 6.75 20.16
N VAL A 31 10.01 7.76 19.49
CA VAL A 31 9.22 8.78 18.76
C VAL A 31 8.39 8.14 17.63
N VAL A 32 8.97 7.23 16.84
CA VAL A 32 8.22 6.54 15.76
C VAL A 32 7.14 5.64 16.35
N GLU A 33 7.43 4.91 17.43
CA GLU A 33 6.47 4.08 18.14
C GLU A 33 5.25 4.89 18.61
N ASP A 34 5.48 6.07 19.19
CA ASP A 34 4.43 6.97 19.68
C ASP A 34 3.53 7.50 18.55
N ILE A 35 4.10 7.72 17.36
CA ILE A 35 3.36 8.18 16.18
C ILE A 35 2.46 7.09 15.60
N LEU A 36 2.90 5.82 15.61
CA LEU A 36 2.20 4.71 14.98
C LEU A 36 0.81 4.48 15.60
N GLU A 37 -0.20 4.39 14.74
CA GLU A 37 -1.58 4.11 15.12
C GLU A 37 -2.04 2.78 14.51
N PRO A 38 -2.20 1.70 15.31
CA PRO A 38 -2.69 0.41 14.81
C PRO A 38 -4.20 0.48 14.57
N ILE A 39 -4.63 0.07 13.37
CA ILE A 39 -6.04 0.04 12.97
C ILE A 39 -6.34 -1.31 12.33
N LYS A 40 -7.45 -1.93 12.74
CA LYS A 40 -7.92 -3.22 12.21
C LYS A 40 -9.09 -2.99 11.28
N TYR A 41 -9.08 -3.70 10.16
CA TYR A 41 -10.18 -3.70 9.20
C TYR A 41 -10.63 -5.12 8.92
N GLY A 42 -11.94 -5.32 8.84
CA GLY A 42 -12.56 -6.55 8.35
C GLY A 42 -12.46 -6.64 6.83
N LYS A 43 -12.69 -7.84 6.29
CA LYS A 43 -12.79 -8.04 4.84
C LYS A 43 -13.93 -7.21 4.25
N GLY A 44 -13.65 -6.44 3.19
CA GLY A 44 -14.58 -5.53 2.52
C GLY A 44 -14.80 -4.21 3.24
N GLU A 45 -14.08 -3.95 4.33
CA GLU A 45 -14.18 -2.69 5.06
C GLU A 45 -13.37 -1.59 4.35
N MET A 46 -13.97 -0.40 4.27
CA MET A 46 -13.31 0.76 3.66
C MET A 46 -12.30 1.36 4.64
N ILE A 47 -11.07 1.52 4.17
CA ILE A 47 -9.99 2.21 4.88
C ILE A 47 -10.03 3.70 4.58
N LEU A 48 -10.42 4.05 3.35
CA LEU A 48 -10.62 5.42 2.87
C LEU A 48 -11.74 5.42 1.83
N SER A 49 -12.75 6.27 2.02
CA SER A 49 -13.90 6.38 1.13
C SER A 49 -13.77 7.56 0.16
N ASP A 50 -14.57 7.56 -0.91
CA ASP A 50 -14.68 8.70 -1.83
C ASP A 50 -15.08 9.97 -1.07
N GLY A 51 -14.40 11.07 -1.31
CA GLY A 51 -14.63 12.34 -0.64
C GLY A 51 -13.94 12.49 0.73
N GLU A 52 -13.29 11.47 1.25
CA GLU A 52 -12.46 11.56 2.45
C GLU A 52 -11.04 12.05 2.12
N GLN A 53 -10.36 12.59 3.12
CA GLN A 53 -8.96 13.03 3.02
C GLN A 53 -8.02 11.95 3.57
N CYS A 54 -6.94 11.67 2.84
CA CYS A 54 -5.87 10.80 3.32
C CYS A 54 -5.04 11.51 4.40
N MET A 55 -5.06 11.00 5.63
CA MET A 55 -4.46 11.66 6.79
C MET A 55 -3.03 11.21 7.10
N GLY A 56 -2.54 10.16 6.45
CA GLY A 56 -1.23 9.60 6.80
C GLY A 56 -0.74 8.55 5.82
N ILE A 57 0.44 8.04 6.13
CA ILE A 57 1.08 6.92 5.45
C ILE A 57 0.72 5.65 6.21
N SER A 58 0.26 4.62 5.51
CA SER A 58 -0.16 3.36 6.13
C SER A 58 0.79 2.23 5.77
N TYR A 59 1.29 1.53 6.78
CA TYR A 59 2.05 0.30 6.67
C TYR A 59 1.12 -0.88 6.92
N ILE A 60 1.07 -1.83 5.97
CA ILE A 60 0.31 -3.08 6.12
C ILE A 60 1.18 -4.06 6.89
N GLU A 61 0.84 -4.34 8.13
CA GLU A 61 1.51 -5.40 8.90
C GLU A 61 1.06 -6.76 8.39
N LYS A 62 -0.25 -6.90 8.20
CA LYS A 62 -0.85 -8.12 7.67
C LYS A 62 -2.13 -7.80 6.93
N GLY A 63 -2.34 -8.42 5.77
CA GLY A 63 -3.55 -8.27 5.00
C GLY A 63 -3.33 -8.00 3.51
N LEU A 64 -4.40 -7.68 2.84
CA LEU A 64 -4.43 -7.32 1.43
C LEU A 64 -5.33 -6.11 1.24
N VAL A 65 -4.78 -5.06 0.66
CA VAL A 65 -5.46 -3.78 0.45
C VAL A 65 -5.54 -3.48 -1.04
N ARG A 66 -6.66 -2.92 -1.47
CA ARG A 66 -6.89 -2.44 -2.83
C ARG A 66 -7.13 -0.95 -2.81
N GLN A 67 -6.41 -0.19 -3.63
CA GLN A 67 -6.76 1.19 -3.98
C GLN A 67 -7.44 1.20 -5.35
N PHE A 68 -8.56 1.91 -5.47
CA PHE A 68 -9.35 1.95 -6.69
C PHE A 68 -10.16 3.25 -6.79
N TYR A 69 -10.63 3.54 -7.99
CA TYR A 69 -11.54 4.64 -8.28
C TYR A 69 -12.55 4.26 -9.36
N PHE A 70 -13.62 5.04 -9.48
CA PHE A 70 -14.60 4.86 -10.54
C PHE A 70 -14.28 5.75 -11.75
N LYS A 71 -14.22 5.14 -12.94
CA LYS A 71 -14.08 5.83 -14.22
C LYS A 71 -15.15 5.33 -15.20
N ASN A 72 -16.02 6.23 -15.65
CA ASN A 72 -17.14 5.89 -16.57
C ASN A 72 -17.99 4.71 -16.04
N GLY A 73 -18.31 4.70 -14.77
CA GLY A 73 -19.12 3.67 -14.11
C GLY A 73 -18.41 2.32 -13.89
N LYS A 74 -17.10 2.24 -14.17
CA LYS A 74 -16.29 1.04 -13.94
C LYS A 74 -15.25 1.28 -12.84
N GLU A 75 -15.04 0.28 -12.01
CA GLU A 75 -13.95 0.29 -11.03
C GLU A 75 -12.61 0.08 -11.73
N VAL A 76 -11.65 0.93 -11.40
CA VAL A 76 -10.27 0.82 -11.86
C VAL A 76 -9.37 0.63 -10.66
N THR A 77 -8.70 -0.52 -10.58
CA THR A 77 -7.71 -0.79 -9.53
C THR A 77 -6.41 -0.06 -9.86
N GLU A 78 -5.99 0.80 -8.96
CA GLU A 78 -4.75 1.59 -9.07
C GLU A 78 -3.58 0.89 -8.40
N HIS A 79 -3.83 0.29 -7.22
CA HIS A 79 -2.79 -0.36 -6.43
C HIS A 79 -3.34 -1.58 -5.67
N LEU A 80 -2.46 -2.56 -5.43
CA LEU A 80 -2.69 -3.73 -4.58
C LEU A 80 -1.51 -3.86 -3.62
N GLY A 81 -1.78 -3.66 -2.32
CA GLY A 81 -0.79 -3.76 -1.25
C GLY A 81 -0.99 -5.03 -0.44
N VAL A 82 0.11 -5.66 -0.04
CA VAL A 82 0.14 -6.88 0.79
C VAL A 82 0.97 -6.64 2.05
N ASP A 83 1.10 -7.67 2.86
CA ASP A 83 1.92 -7.65 4.08
C ASP A 83 3.28 -6.96 3.85
N HIS A 84 3.71 -6.16 4.79
CA HIS A 84 4.99 -5.44 4.83
C HIS A 84 5.16 -4.38 3.71
N THR A 85 4.06 -3.92 3.10
CA THR A 85 4.08 -2.82 2.13
C THR A 85 3.46 -1.55 2.70
N ILE A 86 3.80 -0.43 2.07
CA ILE A 86 3.25 0.89 2.41
C ILE A 86 2.27 1.32 1.33
N PHE A 87 1.19 1.98 1.73
CA PHE A 87 0.28 2.66 0.83
C PHE A 87 -0.11 4.04 1.36
N MET A 88 -0.46 4.93 0.44
CA MET A 88 -1.00 6.26 0.71
C MET A 88 -1.73 6.78 -0.54
N CYS A 89 -2.66 7.71 -0.37
CA CYS A 89 -3.23 8.47 -1.47
C CYS A 89 -2.44 9.76 -1.60
N ILE A 90 -1.36 9.73 -2.40
CA ILE A 90 -0.32 10.78 -2.47
C ILE A 90 -0.93 12.16 -2.73
N GLU A 91 -1.81 12.30 -3.72
CA GLU A 91 -2.41 13.57 -4.09
C GLU A 91 -3.19 14.17 -2.92
N SER A 92 -4.09 13.39 -2.30
CA SER A 92 -4.88 13.83 -1.15
C SER A 92 -4.01 14.15 0.07
N LEU A 93 -3.00 13.31 0.33
CA LEU A 93 -2.09 13.47 1.46
C LEU A 93 -1.33 14.81 1.40
N PHE A 94 -0.82 15.19 0.22
CA PHE A 94 0.01 16.40 0.08
C PHE A 94 -0.77 17.67 -0.26
N LYS A 95 -1.88 17.56 -1.00
CA LYS A 95 -2.76 18.71 -1.25
C LYS A 95 -3.68 19.02 -0.08
N GLU A 96 -3.85 18.07 0.85
CA GLU A 96 -4.79 18.14 1.98
C GLU A 96 -6.25 18.33 1.51
N GLU A 97 -6.58 17.68 0.39
CA GLU A 97 -7.89 17.72 -0.25
C GLU A 97 -8.56 16.35 -0.25
N PRO A 98 -9.89 16.27 -0.31
CA PRO A 98 -10.62 15.01 -0.50
C PRO A 98 -10.16 14.27 -1.75
N THR A 99 -10.17 12.93 -1.68
CA THR A 99 -9.80 12.06 -2.79
C THR A 99 -11.00 11.33 -3.38
N ARG A 100 -10.92 10.98 -4.67
CA ARG A 100 -11.79 9.98 -5.32
C ARG A 100 -11.20 8.57 -5.27
N LEU A 101 -9.93 8.46 -4.86
CA LEU A 101 -9.27 7.17 -4.69
C LEU A 101 -9.75 6.55 -3.39
N GLN A 102 -10.38 5.40 -3.50
CA GLN A 102 -10.89 4.63 -2.38
C GLN A 102 -9.91 3.53 -2.01
N VAL A 103 -9.94 3.12 -0.75
CA VAL A 103 -9.09 2.05 -0.23
C VAL A 103 -9.94 1.06 0.54
N GLU A 104 -9.89 -0.23 0.15
CA GLU A 104 -10.62 -1.30 0.82
C GLU A 104 -9.69 -2.43 1.29
N ALA A 105 -10.05 -3.09 2.37
CA ALA A 105 -9.41 -4.30 2.84
C ALA A 105 -10.04 -5.52 2.14
N LEU A 106 -9.28 -6.25 1.33
CA LEU A 106 -9.77 -7.45 0.62
C LEU A 106 -9.83 -8.70 1.49
N GLU A 107 -9.19 -8.65 2.65
CA GLU A 107 -9.20 -9.68 3.69
C GLU A 107 -9.03 -8.99 5.05
N PRO A 108 -9.13 -9.73 6.19
CA PRO A 108 -8.81 -9.14 7.49
C PRO A 108 -7.44 -8.50 7.48
N THR A 109 -7.37 -7.19 7.75
CA THR A 109 -6.16 -6.37 7.57
C THR A 109 -5.83 -5.59 8.83
N LEU A 110 -4.56 -5.62 9.22
CA LEU A 110 -3.98 -4.79 10.27
C LEU A 110 -3.01 -3.80 9.63
N VAL A 111 -3.25 -2.52 9.82
CA VAL A 111 -2.36 -1.45 9.37
C VAL A 111 -1.84 -0.65 10.56
N TYR A 112 -0.65 -0.07 10.37
CA TYR A 112 -0.09 0.94 11.25
C TYR A 112 0.00 2.25 10.48
N MET A 113 -0.82 3.22 10.87
CA MET A 113 -0.81 4.53 10.24
C MET A 113 0.22 5.43 10.91
N LEU A 114 0.96 6.17 10.11
CA LEU A 114 1.82 7.29 10.47
C LEU A 114 1.10 8.58 10.06
N PRO A 115 0.37 9.27 10.99
CA PRO A 115 -0.33 10.50 10.67
C PRO A 115 0.66 11.57 10.16
N LYS A 116 0.35 12.17 8.99
CA LYS A 116 1.24 13.13 8.29
C LYS A 116 1.75 14.21 9.23
N LYS A 117 0.85 14.89 9.95
CA LYS A 117 1.21 16.01 10.84
C LYS A 117 2.18 15.59 11.96
N LYS A 118 1.96 14.41 12.55
CA LYS A 118 2.86 13.89 13.60
C LYS A 118 4.22 13.49 13.02
N LEU A 119 4.22 12.84 11.87
CA LEU A 119 5.44 12.42 11.19
C LEU A 119 6.29 13.61 10.73
N GLU A 120 5.68 14.64 10.15
CA GLU A 120 6.36 15.88 9.75
C GLU A 120 6.94 16.62 10.95
N ALA A 121 6.17 16.76 12.05
CA ALA A 121 6.66 17.38 13.27
C ALA A 121 7.86 16.64 13.88
N ALA A 122 7.88 15.32 13.83
CA ALA A 122 9.01 14.51 14.27
C ALA A 122 10.21 14.63 13.31
N ALA A 123 9.97 14.63 12.00
CA ALA A 123 11.00 14.77 10.96
C ALA A 123 11.72 16.14 11.02
N MET A 124 11.02 17.20 11.42
CA MET A 124 11.65 18.53 11.63
C MET A 124 12.68 18.55 12.76
N ARG A 125 12.59 17.61 13.71
CA ARG A 125 13.45 17.56 14.92
C ARG A 125 14.51 16.47 14.85
N ASN A 126 14.32 15.48 13.97
CA ASN A 126 15.15 14.28 13.92
C ASN A 126 15.54 13.97 12.47
N VAL A 127 16.83 14.07 12.17
CA VAL A 127 17.36 13.83 10.81
C VAL A 127 17.10 12.39 10.31
N ASN A 128 17.14 11.40 11.21
CA ASN A 128 16.90 10.00 10.83
C ASN A 128 15.41 9.73 10.56
N ILE A 129 14.49 10.40 11.27
CA ILE A 129 13.04 10.35 10.98
C ILE A 129 12.76 11.09 9.67
N GLN A 130 13.42 12.21 9.40
CA GLN A 130 13.36 12.89 8.10
C GLN A 130 13.86 11.97 6.97
N MET A 131 14.95 11.23 7.21
CA MET A 131 15.47 10.25 6.27
C MET A 131 14.46 9.13 5.99
N LEU A 132 13.83 8.56 7.03
CA LEU A 132 12.76 7.56 6.90
C LEU A 132 11.61 8.10 6.05
N TYR A 133 11.10 9.29 6.36
CA TYR A 133 10.00 9.92 5.62
C TYR A 133 10.37 10.11 4.13
N ARG A 134 11.53 10.69 3.87
CA ARG A 134 12.05 10.89 2.51
C ARG A 134 12.19 9.57 1.75
N LYS A 135 12.75 8.53 2.38
CA LYS A 135 12.96 7.21 1.74
C LYS A 135 11.64 6.52 1.40
N ILE A 136 10.62 6.65 2.25
CA ILE A 136 9.27 6.16 1.94
C ILE A 136 8.72 6.85 0.68
N LEU A 137 8.87 8.17 0.57
CA LEU A 137 8.42 8.92 -0.60
C LEU A 137 9.22 8.59 -1.87
N GLU A 138 10.55 8.46 -1.76
CA GLU A 138 11.43 8.04 -2.86
C GLU A 138 11.00 6.66 -3.39
N GLU A 139 10.78 5.69 -2.52
CA GLU A 139 10.34 4.34 -2.90
C GLU A 139 8.96 4.39 -3.58
N SER A 140 8.01 5.15 -3.02
CA SER A 140 6.68 5.30 -3.62
C SER A 140 6.73 5.92 -5.01
N LEU A 141 7.58 6.93 -5.22
CA LEU A 141 7.76 7.56 -6.53
C LEU A 141 8.39 6.58 -7.53
N ILE A 142 9.41 5.85 -7.13
CA ILE A 142 10.08 4.84 -7.97
C ILE A 142 9.08 3.74 -8.37
N GLN A 143 8.30 3.21 -7.43
CA GLN A 143 7.31 2.18 -7.71
C GLN A 143 6.20 2.69 -8.66
N SER A 144 5.76 3.94 -8.47
CA SER A 144 4.80 4.58 -9.37
C SER A 144 5.35 4.70 -10.79
N GLN A 145 6.62 5.10 -10.94
CA GLN A 145 7.27 5.19 -12.26
C GLN A 145 7.42 3.81 -12.91
N ILE A 146 7.88 2.81 -12.17
CA ILE A 146 8.00 1.42 -12.65
C ILE A 146 6.65 0.90 -13.13
N HIS A 147 5.57 1.15 -12.34
CA HIS A 147 4.22 0.75 -12.72
C HIS A 147 3.74 1.46 -13.99
N ALA A 148 3.96 2.77 -14.10
CA ALA A 148 3.59 3.54 -15.28
C ALA A 148 4.30 3.03 -16.55
N ASP A 149 5.59 2.71 -16.45
CA ASP A 149 6.37 2.18 -17.57
C ASP A 149 5.90 0.77 -17.95
N LEU A 150 5.64 -0.08 -16.96
CA LEU A 150 5.05 -1.41 -17.17
C LEU A 150 3.72 -1.32 -17.93
N MET A 151 2.84 -0.40 -17.54
CA MET A 151 1.53 -0.23 -18.18
C MET A 151 1.63 0.33 -19.61
N ARG A 152 2.62 1.16 -19.91
CA ARG A 152 2.81 1.81 -21.21
C ARG A 152 3.49 0.91 -22.23
N PHE A 153 4.53 0.18 -21.82
CA PHE A 153 5.48 -0.41 -22.75
C PHE A 153 5.42 -1.94 -22.80
N GLU A 154 4.86 -2.59 -21.79
CA GLU A 154 4.88 -4.05 -21.73
C GLU A 154 3.62 -4.70 -22.33
N SER A 155 3.82 -5.87 -22.94
CA SER A 155 2.73 -6.73 -23.39
C SER A 155 1.94 -7.31 -22.23
N ALA A 156 0.68 -7.71 -22.44
CA ALA A 156 -0.16 -8.29 -21.41
C ALA A 156 0.48 -9.53 -20.70
N PRO A 157 1.12 -10.49 -21.42
CA PRO A 157 1.86 -11.58 -20.76
C PRO A 157 3.01 -11.08 -19.89
N ASN A 158 3.78 -10.10 -20.37
CA ASN A 158 4.90 -9.54 -19.61
C ASN A 158 4.46 -8.79 -18.36
N LYS A 159 3.35 -8.03 -18.42
CA LYS A 159 2.74 -7.38 -17.25
C LYS A 159 2.43 -8.41 -16.16
N TYR A 160 1.80 -9.52 -16.53
CA TYR A 160 1.46 -10.58 -15.58
C TYR A 160 2.71 -11.28 -15.04
N LYS A 161 3.69 -11.61 -15.89
CA LYS A 161 4.96 -12.19 -15.47
C LYS A 161 5.68 -11.31 -14.44
N ARG A 162 5.78 -10.01 -14.72
CA ARG A 162 6.37 -9.04 -13.78
C ARG A 162 5.63 -8.99 -12.45
N LEU A 163 4.31 -9.02 -12.45
CA LEU A 163 3.53 -9.06 -11.21
C LEU A 163 3.83 -10.34 -10.42
N CYS A 164 3.93 -11.50 -11.07
CA CYS A 164 4.30 -12.76 -10.42
C CYS A 164 5.69 -12.70 -9.77
N GLU A 165 6.64 -12.04 -10.42
CA GLU A 165 8.01 -11.88 -9.93
C GLU A 165 8.10 -10.88 -8.76
N MET A 166 7.44 -9.73 -8.87
CA MET A 166 7.54 -8.65 -7.91
C MET A 166 6.61 -8.82 -6.70
N ASN A 167 5.39 -9.32 -6.92
CA ASN A 167 4.34 -9.40 -5.90
C ASN A 167 3.57 -10.73 -5.96
N PRO A 168 4.22 -11.89 -5.72
CA PRO A 168 3.57 -13.19 -5.80
C PRO A 168 2.39 -13.33 -4.83
N GLN A 169 2.42 -12.65 -3.68
CA GLN A 169 1.33 -12.67 -2.71
C GLN A 169 0.05 -11.99 -3.24
N VAL A 170 0.18 -10.94 -4.04
CA VAL A 170 -0.96 -10.32 -4.75
C VAL A 170 -1.60 -11.35 -5.70
N VAL A 171 -0.77 -12.05 -6.48
CA VAL A 171 -1.26 -13.05 -7.45
C VAL A 171 -1.99 -14.21 -6.79
N LEU A 172 -1.54 -14.62 -5.60
CA LEU A 172 -2.12 -15.73 -4.85
C LEU A 172 -3.42 -15.35 -4.11
N ARG A 173 -3.53 -14.11 -3.63
CA ARG A 173 -4.58 -13.71 -2.68
C ARG A 173 -5.65 -12.80 -3.30
N ALA A 174 -5.29 -11.96 -4.28
CA ALA A 174 -6.24 -11.01 -4.86
C ALA A 174 -7.21 -11.70 -5.86
N PRO A 175 -8.48 -11.26 -5.93
CA PRO A 175 -9.41 -11.69 -6.95
C PRO A 175 -8.87 -11.42 -8.36
N LEU A 176 -9.09 -12.37 -9.29
CA LEU A 176 -8.60 -12.27 -10.67
C LEU A 176 -9.09 -11.00 -11.37
N THR A 177 -10.32 -10.57 -11.08
CA THR A 177 -10.89 -9.34 -11.65
C THR A 177 -10.12 -8.09 -11.23
N TYR A 178 -9.65 -8.02 -9.99
CA TYR A 178 -8.87 -6.90 -9.48
C TYR A 178 -7.44 -6.90 -10.03
N ILE A 179 -6.83 -8.09 -10.16
CA ILE A 179 -5.52 -8.24 -10.83
C ILE A 179 -5.63 -7.81 -12.31
N ALA A 180 -6.68 -8.24 -13.01
CA ALA A 180 -6.90 -7.85 -14.41
C ALA A 180 -7.07 -6.33 -14.56
N SER A 181 -7.88 -5.71 -13.68
CA SER A 181 -8.05 -4.26 -13.63
C SER A 181 -6.73 -3.53 -13.36
N TYR A 182 -5.94 -3.99 -12.38
CA TYR A 182 -4.62 -3.44 -12.04
C TYR A 182 -3.63 -3.51 -13.22
N LEU A 183 -3.66 -4.61 -13.98
CA LEU A 183 -2.81 -4.81 -15.17
C LEU A 183 -3.39 -4.19 -16.45
N GLN A 184 -4.53 -3.49 -16.35
CA GLN A 184 -5.23 -2.85 -17.47
C GLN A 184 -5.58 -3.83 -18.60
N MET A 185 -6.10 -5.00 -18.24
CA MET A 185 -6.57 -6.02 -19.18
C MET A 185 -7.91 -6.61 -18.74
N THR A 186 -8.57 -7.38 -19.62
CA THR A 186 -9.82 -8.04 -19.24
C THR A 186 -9.54 -9.32 -18.41
N PRO A 187 -10.50 -9.75 -17.55
CA PRO A 187 -10.36 -11.00 -16.81
C PRO A 187 -10.17 -12.22 -17.72
N GLU A 188 -10.79 -12.24 -18.91
CA GLU A 188 -10.66 -13.30 -19.90
C GLU A 188 -9.24 -13.35 -20.48
N THR A 189 -8.64 -12.17 -20.76
CA THR A 189 -7.26 -12.07 -21.23
C THR A 189 -6.31 -12.62 -20.16
N LEU A 190 -6.48 -12.18 -18.89
CA LEU A 190 -5.65 -12.66 -17.78
C LEU A 190 -5.81 -14.17 -17.57
N SER A 191 -7.04 -14.71 -17.64
CA SER A 191 -7.30 -16.13 -17.51
C SER A 191 -6.55 -16.96 -18.58
N ARG A 192 -6.57 -16.50 -19.84
CA ARG A 192 -5.81 -17.14 -20.94
C ARG A 192 -4.29 -17.09 -20.71
N ILE A 193 -3.76 -15.97 -20.25
CA ILE A 193 -2.33 -15.84 -19.94
C ILE A 193 -1.94 -16.82 -18.84
N ARG A 194 -2.73 -16.93 -17.77
CA ARG A 194 -2.47 -17.86 -16.66
C ARG A 194 -2.46 -19.32 -17.12
N SER A 195 -3.42 -19.71 -17.94
CA SER A 195 -3.48 -21.08 -18.47
C SER A 195 -2.27 -21.42 -19.35
N ASN A 196 -1.76 -20.46 -20.13
CA ASN A 196 -0.59 -20.66 -20.99
C ASN A 196 0.76 -20.60 -20.23
N THR A 197 0.77 -20.03 -19.01
CA THR A 197 1.99 -19.93 -18.20
C THR A 197 2.16 -21.14 -17.29
N LEU A 198 1.11 -21.94 -17.08
CA LEU A 198 1.12 -23.18 -16.29
C LEU A 198 1.45 -24.43 -17.14
N LEU A 199 1.71 -24.26 -18.43
CA LEU A 199 2.19 -25.28 -19.37
C LEU A 199 3.67 -25.03 -19.70
#